data_e38772599921c6cb7eee6a3c8aefc736
#
_entry.id   e38772599921c6cb7eee6a3c8aefc736
#
_cell.length_a   1.000
_cell.length_b   1.000
_cell.length_c   1.000
_cell.angle_alpha   90.00
_cell.angle_beta   90.00
_cell.angle_gamma   90.00
#
_symmetry.space_group_name_H-M   'P 1'
#
loop_
_entity.id
_entity.type
_entity.pdbx_description
1 polymer ?
#
loop_
_entity_poly.entity_id
_entity_poly.type
_entity_poly.pdbx_seq_one_letter_code
_entity_poly.pdbx_strand_id
1 'polypeptide(L)'
;ISTGDVITPRAIEYNYKLLLDDRSISLWSYNLETILAEKLQTVLARGLLNTRMRDFYDIKTLLSIYEQDIDADVLKKAFEATCKKRSTENLKEEAPKIMAAVSDDAQLHTLWKSYQKKYPYAADISYEDIMESTMLLWSKIK
;
A
#
# COMPACT_ATOMS: atom_id res chain seq x y z
N ILE A 1 -9.53 -5.20 -17.20
CA ILE A 1 -8.79 -6.07 -16.32
C ILE A 1 -7.43 -6.39 -16.90
N SER A 2 -6.45 -6.41 -16.07
CA SER A 2 -5.10 -6.65 -16.51
C SER A 2 -4.80 -8.14 -16.53
N THR A 3 -4.40 -8.66 -17.69
CA THR A 3 -4.00 -10.06 -17.78
C THR A 3 -2.69 -10.23 -16.99
N GLY A 4 -2.59 -11.32 -16.28
CA GLY A 4 -1.41 -11.59 -15.48
C GLY A 4 -1.47 -11.02 -14.07
N ASP A 5 -2.43 -10.19 -13.77
CA ASP A 5 -2.64 -9.74 -12.41
C ASP A 5 -3.48 -10.75 -11.65
N VAL A 6 -3.23 -10.84 -10.36
CA VAL A 6 -4.01 -11.71 -9.50
C VAL A 6 -5.28 -10.98 -9.08
N ILE A 7 -6.42 -11.59 -9.36
CA ILE A 7 -7.71 -11.07 -8.94
C ILE A 7 -8.24 -12.01 -7.88
N THR A 8 -8.46 -11.48 -6.70
CA THR A 8 -9.04 -12.27 -5.62
C THR A 8 -10.55 -12.36 -5.78
N PRO A 9 -11.23 -13.27 -5.07
CA PRO A 9 -12.64 -13.54 -5.35
C PRO A 9 -13.61 -12.39 -5.10
N ARG A 10 -13.20 -11.42 -4.29
CA ARG A 10 -14.12 -10.36 -3.91
C ARG A 10 -13.72 -9.04 -4.56
N ALA A 11 -14.50 -8.61 -5.54
CA ALA A 11 -14.32 -7.29 -6.12
C ALA A 11 -14.95 -6.25 -5.19
N ILE A 12 -14.39 -5.06 -5.13
CA ILE A 12 -14.93 -3.98 -4.34
C ILE A 12 -15.46 -2.89 -5.27
N GLU A 13 -16.48 -2.22 -4.79
CA GLU A 13 -17.22 -1.23 -5.52
C GLU A 13 -17.48 -0.08 -4.56
N TYR A 14 -16.43 0.59 -4.18
CA TYR A 14 -16.52 1.65 -3.19
C TYR A 14 -16.31 3.00 -3.82
N ASN A 15 -16.36 4.01 -3.00
CA ASN A 15 -15.97 5.35 -3.39
C ASN A 15 -14.46 5.48 -3.46
N TYR A 16 -13.79 4.41 -3.87
CA TYR A 16 -12.35 4.36 -3.97
C TYR A 16 -11.82 5.43 -4.92
N LYS A 17 -12.61 5.80 -5.92
CA LYS A 17 -12.26 6.89 -6.82
C LYS A 17 -12.05 8.20 -6.07
N LEU A 18 -12.69 8.37 -4.93
CA LEU A 18 -12.51 9.55 -4.09
C LEU A 18 -11.15 9.55 -3.42
N LEU A 19 -10.52 8.38 -3.34
CA LEU A 19 -9.22 8.22 -2.73
C LEU A 19 -8.09 8.22 -3.75
N LEU A 20 -8.34 7.64 -4.92
CA LEU A 20 -7.32 7.40 -5.93
C LEU A 20 -7.51 8.20 -7.22
N ASP A 21 -8.45 9.11 -7.26
CA ASP A 21 -8.65 10.01 -8.40
C ASP A 21 -8.84 9.26 -9.71
N ASP A 22 -7.99 9.58 -10.69
CA ASP A 22 -8.10 9.07 -12.04
C ASP A 22 -7.82 7.58 -12.18
N ARG A 23 -7.35 6.93 -11.13
CA ARG A 23 -7.13 5.49 -11.16
C ARG A 23 -8.37 4.69 -10.77
N SER A 24 -9.45 5.37 -10.46
CA SER A 24 -10.68 4.75 -10.01
C SER A 24 -11.26 3.73 -11.00
N ILE A 25 -10.99 3.91 -12.27
CA ILE A 25 -11.51 3.03 -13.31
C ILE A 25 -11.14 1.57 -13.10
N SER A 26 -9.95 1.32 -12.61
CA SER A 26 -9.48 -0.05 -12.44
C SER A 26 -10.10 -0.79 -11.26
N LEU A 27 -10.88 -0.10 -10.43
CA LEU A 27 -11.50 -0.72 -9.26
C LEU A 27 -12.40 -1.89 -9.58
N TRP A 28 -13.03 -1.85 -10.74
CA TRP A 28 -13.91 -2.92 -11.13
C TRP A 28 -13.19 -4.24 -11.37
N SER A 29 -11.89 -4.18 -11.57
CA SER A 29 -11.08 -5.34 -11.87
C SER A 29 -10.33 -5.91 -10.68
N TYR A 30 -10.28 -5.18 -9.56
CA TYR A 30 -9.47 -5.55 -8.41
C TYR A 30 -10.30 -5.55 -7.15
N ASN A 31 -9.93 -6.41 -6.21
CA ASN A 31 -10.50 -6.32 -4.89
C ASN A 31 -9.52 -5.60 -3.96
N LEU A 32 -9.98 -5.37 -2.74
CA LEU A 32 -9.22 -4.63 -1.74
C LEU A 32 -7.86 -5.26 -1.46
N GLU A 33 -7.83 -6.57 -1.29
CA GLU A 33 -6.58 -7.27 -0.96
C GLU A 33 -5.54 -7.14 -2.06
N THR A 34 -5.96 -7.24 -3.31
CA THR A 34 -5.04 -7.09 -4.44
C THR A 34 -4.46 -5.67 -4.49
N ILE A 35 -5.30 -4.67 -4.29
CA ILE A 35 -4.85 -3.28 -4.31
C ILE A 35 -3.83 -3.02 -3.20
N LEU A 36 -4.14 -3.48 -1.99
CA LEU A 36 -3.24 -3.30 -0.85
C LEU A 36 -1.93 -4.05 -1.05
N ALA A 37 -2.01 -5.26 -1.61
CA ALA A 37 -0.82 -6.06 -1.87
C ALA A 37 0.12 -5.38 -2.86
N GLU A 38 -0.43 -4.81 -3.91
CA GLU A 38 0.37 -4.11 -4.92
C GLU A 38 1.02 -2.86 -4.36
N LYS A 39 0.29 -2.12 -3.54
CA LYS A 39 0.84 -0.91 -2.92
C LYS A 39 1.93 -1.24 -1.93
N LEU A 40 1.73 -2.26 -1.12
CA LEU A 40 2.76 -2.68 -0.16
C LEU A 40 4.01 -3.18 -0.88
N GLN A 41 3.83 -3.98 -1.92
CA GLN A 41 4.97 -4.45 -2.71
C GLN A 41 5.75 -3.26 -3.29
N THR A 42 5.06 -2.27 -3.81
CA THR A 42 5.71 -1.08 -4.36
C THR A 42 6.51 -0.32 -3.30
N VAL A 43 5.90 -0.11 -2.14
CA VAL A 43 6.57 0.57 -1.03
C VAL A 43 7.84 -0.16 -0.61
N LEU A 44 7.75 -1.48 -0.47
CA LEU A 44 8.90 -2.28 -0.04
C LEU A 44 9.98 -2.36 -1.13
N ALA A 45 9.57 -2.54 -2.38
CA ALA A 45 10.52 -2.66 -3.48
C ALA A 45 11.31 -1.37 -3.71
N ARG A 46 10.67 -0.23 -3.50
CA ARG A 46 11.34 1.07 -3.65
C ARG A 46 12.14 1.46 -2.43
N GLY A 47 11.70 1.03 -1.24
CA GLY A 47 12.40 1.31 0.00
C GLY A 47 12.75 2.80 0.16
N LEU A 48 14.01 3.08 0.44
CA LEU A 48 14.46 4.45 0.65
C LEU A 48 14.45 5.31 -0.61
N LEU A 49 14.34 4.70 -1.77
CA LEU A 49 14.28 5.41 -3.04
C LEU A 49 12.85 5.81 -3.43
N ASN A 50 11.89 5.50 -2.59
CA ASN A 50 10.51 5.77 -2.89
C ASN A 50 10.19 7.26 -2.75
N THR A 51 9.74 7.88 -3.85
CA THR A 51 9.30 9.27 -3.84
C THR A 51 7.78 9.38 -3.94
N ARG A 52 7.09 8.25 -4.02
CA ARG A 52 5.64 8.22 -4.23
C ARG A 52 4.90 8.14 -2.90
N MET A 53 4.78 9.28 -2.25
CA MET A 53 4.13 9.34 -0.94
C MET A 53 2.67 8.93 -1.00
N ARG A 54 2.06 9.01 -2.17
CA ARG A 54 0.66 8.64 -2.33
C ARG A 54 0.39 7.18 -1.97
N ASP A 55 1.31 6.27 -2.25
CA ASP A 55 1.12 4.87 -1.90
C ASP A 55 0.99 4.70 -0.39
N PHE A 56 1.76 5.45 0.39
CA PHE A 56 1.63 5.44 1.84
C PHE A 56 0.27 6.00 2.29
N TYR A 57 -0.14 7.10 1.66
CA TYR A 57 -1.44 7.71 1.97
C TYR A 57 -2.57 6.73 1.66
N ASP A 58 -2.50 6.06 0.51
CA ASP A 58 -3.54 5.13 0.10
C ASP A 58 -3.65 3.95 1.06
N ILE A 59 -2.51 3.41 1.51
CA ILE A 59 -2.51 2.31 2.48
C ILE A 59 -3.18 2.76 3.77
N LYS A 60 -2.79 3.94 4.29
CA LYS A 60 -3.38 4.48 5.51
C LYS A 60 -4.88 4.64 5.39
N THR A 61 -5.32 5.23 4.28
CA THR A 61 -6.73 5.53 4.08
C THR A 61 -7.55 4.27 3.91
N LEU A 62 -7.08 3.33 3.10
CA LEU A 62 -7.80 2.08 2.87
C LEU A 62 -7.90 1.25 4.15
N LEU A 63 -6.84 1.21 4.94
CA LEU A 63 -6.90 0.50 6.21
C LEU A 63 -7.84 1.18 7.19
N SER A 64 -7.84 2.51 7.22
CA SER A 64 -8.73 3.24 8.13
C SER A 64 -10.20 2.96 7.86
N ILE A 65 -10.54 2.76 6.59
CA ILE A 65 -11.94 2.60 6.19
C ILE A 65 -12.34 1.12 6.16
N TYR A 66 -11.47 0.26 5.66
CA TYR A 66 -11.84 -1.10 5.29
C TYR A 66 -11.09 -2.21 6.03
N GLU A 67 -10.41 -1.89 7.11
CA GLU A 67 -9.57 -2.89 7.80
C GLU A 67 -10.35 -4.16 8.13
N GLN A 68 -11.59 -4.02 8.56
CA GLN A 68 -12.40 -5.17 8.96
C GLN A 68 -12.84 -6.04 7.79
N ASP A 69 -12.75 -5.51 6.59
CA ASP A 69 -13.15 -6.23 5.38
C ASP A 69 -11.99 -7.00 4.74
N ILE A 70 -10.80 -6.89 5.29
CA ILE A 70 -9.61 -7.51 4.72
C ILE A 70 -9.53 -8.97 5.16
N ASP A 71 -9.46 -9.88 4.16
CA ASP A 71 -9.19 -11.28 4.41
C ASP A 71 -7.68 -11.47 4.39
N ALA A 72 -7.09 -11.80 5.54
CA ALA A 72 -5.64 -11.91 5.67
C ALA A 72 -5.05 -13.00 4.76
N ASP A 73 -5.75 -14.12 4.60
CA ASP A 73 -5.26 -15.20 3.73
C ASP A 73 -5.24 -14.75 2.27
N VAL A 74 -6.30 -14.06 1.83
CA VAL A 74 -6.39 -13.55 0.47
C VAL A 74 -5.31 -12.49 0.26
N LEU A 75 -5.11 -11.62 1.23
CA LEU A 75 -4.08 -10.59 1.17
C LEU A 75 -2.68 -11.20 1.03
N LYS A 76 -2.39 -12.20 1.84
CA LYS A 76 -1.10 -12.89 1.80
C LYS A 76 -0.84 -13.51 0.43
N LYS A 77 -1.84 -14.20 -0.12
CA LYS A 77 -1.72 -14.81 -1.44
C LYS A 77 -1.53 -13.76 -2.53
N ALA A 78 -2.27 -12.65 -2.43
CA ALA A 78 -2.14 -11.56 -3.39
C ALA A 78 -0.75 -10.94 -3.33
N PHE A 79 -0.20 -10.76 -2.13
CA PHE A 79 1.13 -10.21 -1.97
C PHE A 79 2.19 -11.14 -2.56
N GLU A 80 2.09 -12.42 -2.26
CA GLU A 80 3.04 -13.42 -2.77
C GLU A 80 2.98 -13.49 -4.29
N ALA A 81 1.79 -13.45 -4.86
CA ALA A 81 1.61 -13.47 -6.30
C ALA A 81 2.17 -12.21 -6.96
N THR A 82 1.97 -11.05 -6.33
CA THR A 82 2.53 -9.80 -6.83
C THR A 82 4.04 -9.80 -6.81
N CYS A 83 4.64 -10.31 -5.73
CA CYS A 83 6.08 -10.43 -5.64
C CYS A 83 6.63 -11.35 -6.71
N LYS A 84 5.97 -12.47 -6.95
CA LYS A 84 6.39 -13.42 -7.98
C LYS A 84 6.30 -12.78 -9.37
N LYS A 85 5.20 -12.12 -9.64
CA LYS A 85 4.99 -11.46 -10.93
C LYS A 85 6.05 -10.40 -11.21
N ARG A 86 6.48 -9.68 -10.18
CA ARG A 86 7.46 -8.61 -10.30
C ARG A 86 8.88 -9.04 -9.97
N SER A 87 9.10 -10.35 -9.80
CA SER A 87 10.41 -10.93 -9.50
C SER A 87 11.04 -10.37 -8.23
N THR A 88 10.23 -10.22 -7.20
CA THR A 88 10.68 -9.68 -5.91
C THR A 88 10.30 -10.60 -4.75
N GLU A 89 10.44 -11.91 -4.95
CA GLU A 89 10.06 -12.88 -3.93
C GLU A 89 10.84 -12.72 -2.62
N ASN A 90 12.05 -12.15 -2.70
CA ASN A 90 12.87 -11.92 -1.52
C ASN A 90 12.34 -10.79 -0.62
N LEU A 91 11.38 -10.00 -1.07
CA LEU A 91 10.84 -8.89 -0.28
C LEU A 91 10.25 -9.37 1.04
N LYS A 92 9.65 -10.55 1.05
CA LYS A 92 9.03 -11.05 2.26
C LYS A 92 10.04 -11.23 3.39
N GLU A 93 11.26 -11.64 3.06
CA GLU A 93 12.33 -11.80 4.03
C GLU A 93 12.94 -10.46 4.43
N GLU A 94 13.01 -9.52 3.50
CA GLU A 94 13.65 -8.24 3.71
C GLU A 94 12.74 -7.16 4.28
N ALA A 95 11.43 -7.40 4.25
CA ALA A 95 10.46 -6.40 4.63
C ALA A 95 10.68 -5.76 6.02
N PRO A 96 10.98 -6.53 7.08
CA PRO A 96 11.20 -5.90 8.38
C PRO A 96 12.38 -4.93 8.37
N LYS A 97 13.44 -5.28 7.68
CA LYS A 97 14.62 -4.44 7.57
C LYS A 97 14.32 -3.18 6.77
N ILE A 98 13.61 -3.33 5.65
CA ILE A 98 13.22 -2.19 4.82
C ILE A 98 12.32 -1.24 5.59
N MET A 99 11.34 -1.78 6.31
CA MET A 99 10.41 -0.95 7.08
C MET A 99 11.11 -0.17 8.19
N ALA A 100 12.06 -0.81 8.87
CA ALA A 100 12.83 -0.12 9.89
C ALA A 100 13.61 1.05 9.29
N ALA A 101 14.25 0.84 8.15
CA ALA A 101 15.01 1.88 7.49
C ALA A 101 14.11 3.02 7.01
N VAL A 102 12.97 2.69 6.44
CA VAL A 102 12.00 3.69 5.95
C VAL A 102 11.44 4.51 7.10
N SER A 103 11.14 3.87 8.23
CA SER A 103 10.60 4.57 9.40
C SER A 103 11.54 5.64 9.92
N ASP A 104 12.84 5.42 9.82
CA ASP A 104 13.82 6.33 10.38
C ASP A 104 14.43 7.30 9.38
N ASP A 105 14.05 7.21 8.11
CA ASP A 105 14.69 8.01 7.08
C ASP A 105 14.23 9.47 7.08
N ALA A 106 15.19 10.38 7.30
CA ALA A 106 14.89 11.81 7.34
C ALA A 106 14.40 12.36 6.00
N GLN A 107 14.91 11.84 4.91
CA GLN A 107 14.52 12.32 3.59
C GLN A 107 13.07 11.97 3.28
N LEU A 108 12.64 10.77 3.66
CA LEU A 108 11.26 10.37 3.47
C LEU A 108 10.32 11.19 4.35
N HIS A 109 10.74 11.52 5.56
CA HIS A 109 9.97 12.45 6.41
C HIS A 109 9.77 13.79 5.72
N THR A 110 10.83 14.30 5.10
CA THR A 110 10.77 15.57 4.39
C THR A 110 9.84 15.48 3.18
N LEU A 111 9.90 14.38 2.43
CA LEU A 111 9.02 14.16 1.31
C LEU A 111 7.55 14.09 1.74
N TRP A 112 7.29 13.47 2.89
CA TRP A 112 5.93 13.43 3.41
C TRP A 112 5.42 14.81 3.79
N LYS A 113 6.26 15.62 4.41
CA LYS A 113 5.88 17.01 4.73
C LYS A 113 5.55 17.80 3.46
N SER A 114 6.32 17.62 2.41
CA SER A 114 6.04 18.26 1.13
C SER A 114 4.71 17.79 0.55
N TYR A 115 4.43 16.50 0.67
CA TYR A 115 3.17 15.93 0.23
C TYR A 115 1.99 16.56 1.00
N GLN A 116 2.14 16.69 2.31
CA GLN A 116 1.10 17.30 3.16
C GLN A 116 0.81 18.74 2.77
N LYS A 117 1.85 19.50 2.39
CA LYS A 117 1.67 20.87 1.95
C LYS A 117 0.94 20.96 0.62
N LYS A 118 1.24 20.03 -0.27
CA LYS A 118 0.64 20.02 -1.60
C LYS A 118 -0.80 19.52 -1.58
N TYR A 119 -1.10 18.60 -0.68
CA TYR A 119 -2.41 17.97 -0.62
C TYR A 119 -3.03 18.13 0.78
N PRO A 120 -3.96 19.08 0.93
CA PRO A 120 -4.57 19.34 2.25
C PRO A 120 -5.23 18.12 2.89
N TYR A 121 -5.69 17.17 2.09
CA TYR A 121 -6.32 15.96 2.64
C TYR A 121 -5.35 15.11 3.46
N ALA A 122 -4.05 15.30 3.30
CA ALA A 122 -3.03 14.56 4.05
C ALA A 122 -2.47 15.36 5.23
N ALA A 123 -2.92 16.60 5.41
CA ALA A 123 -2.31 17.49 6.40
C ALA A 123 -2.40 16.96 7.84
N ASP A 124 -3.47 16.22 8.15
CA ASP A 124 -3.69 15.71 9.50
C ASP A 124 -3.10 14.32 9.75
N ILE A 125 -2.40 13.77 8.77
CA ILE A 125 -1.84 12.43 8.86
C ILE A 125 -0.32 12.54 9.04
N SER A 126 0.19 12.11 10.19
CA SER A 126 1.62 12.19 10.47
C SER A 126 2.39 11.09 9.73
N TYR A 127 3.71 11.27 9.64
CA TYR A 127 4.56 10.23 9.08
C TYR A 127 4.47 8.96 9.91
N GLU A 128 4.38 9.10 11.22
CA GLU A 128 4.19 7.97 12.13
C GLU A 128 2.90 7.21 11.81
N ASP A 129 1.84 7.94 11.49
CA ASP A 129 0.56 7.32 11.14
C ASP A 129 0.67 6.45 9.89
N ILE A 130 1.36 6.93 8.87
CA ILE A 130 1.50 6.13 7.65
C ILE A 130 2.44 4.95 7.85
N MET A 131 3.46 5.09 8.68
CA MET A 131 4.34 3.98 9.00
C MET A 131 3.61 2.91 9.81
N GLU A 132 2.82 3.33 10.78
CA GLU A 132 2.01 2.43 11.57
C GLU A 132 1.05 1.62 10.72
N SER A 133 0.40 2.29 9.76
CA SER A 133 -0.53 1.61 8.85
C SER A 133 0.19 0.63 7.94
N THR A 134 1.36 1.01 7.44
CA THR A 134 2.16 0.13 6.59
C THR A 134 2.61 -1.11 7.36
N MET A 135 3.04 -0.93 8.61
CA MET A 135 3.44 -2.05 9.45
C MET A 135 2.26 -2.93 9.82
N LEU A 136 1.10 -2.34 10.06
CA LEU A 136 -0.11 -3.10 10.33
C LEU A 136 -0.47 -3.97 9.14
N LEU A 137 -0.41 -3.42 7.94
CA LEU A 137 -0.69 -4.16 6.72
C LEU A 137 0.28 -5.34 6.58
N TRP A 138 1.57 -5.09 6.81
CA TRP A 138 2.58 -6.14 6.76
C TRP A 138 2.29 -7.24 7.80
N SER A 139 1.86 -6.85 8.99
CA SER A 139 1.58 -7.81 10.05
C SER A 139 0.47 -8.81 9.69
N LYS A 140 -0.40 -8.43 8.77
CA LYS A 140 -1.47 -9.31 8.31
C LYS A 140 -0.97 -10.33 7.27
N ILE A 141 0.19 -10.10 6.71
CA ILE A 141 0.76 -10.94 5.65
C ILE A 141 1.74 -11.97 6.19
N LYS A 142 2.56 -11.58 7.14
CA LYS A 142 3.62 -12.46 7.66
C LYS A 142 3.11 -13.65 8.46
#